data_415c38abe227beb00a830f1185f3b211
#
_entry.id   415c38abe227beb00a830f1185f3b211
#
_cell.length_a   1.000
_cell.length_b   1.000
_cell.length_c   1.000
_cell.angle_alpha   90.00
_cell.angle_beta   90.00
_cell.angle_gamma   90.00
#
_symmetry.space_group_name_H-M   'P 1'
#
loop_
_entity.id
_entity.type
_entity.pdbx_description
1 polymer ?
#
loop_
_entity_poly.entity_id
_entity_poly.type
_entity_poly.pdbx_seq_one_letter_code
_entity_poly.pdbx_strand_id
1 'polypeptide(L)'
;MSIISKASVALTVLFSAAVFSVNAQQGIPNGAQILMKVYPDFVKGYQGGSLLFADGTRMQYDDGREKSFVQKLDDSDPEDMFAFKYDRRSWTPEYLQDAGRSRCEPFFKKMYGATEAQVRAKLVNVPWFGDKVLFTTVNGAADSLRAVAAELAKHPEFRSYLKSSGSFYWRKVRGANRLSAHSYGMTIDIGVAKSDYWLWKNPGKGETAKIVYANRIPHEIVLIFEKHGFIWGGRWYHYDTMHFEFRPEILAANP
;
A
#
# COMPACT_ATOMS: atom_id res chain seq x y z
N MET A 1 19.20 12.41 92.54
CA MET A 1 19.84 11.63 91.46
C MET A 1 18.76 11.28 90.50
N SER A 2 18.78 11.96 89.38
CA SER A 2 17.75 11.83 88.32
C SER A 2 18.31 10.98 87.19
N ILE A 3 17.59 9.90 86.84
CA ILE A 3 17.95 9.02 85.70
C ILE A 3 17.07 9.43 84.55
N ILE A 4 17.70 10.00 83.51
CA ILE A 4 17.05 10.38 82.26
C ILE A 4 17.09 9.19 81.33
N SER A 5 15.89 8.63 81.04
CA SER A 5 15.70 7.56 80.04
C SER A 5 15.72 8.17 78.64
N LYS A 6 16.61 7.71 77.75
CA LYS A 6 16.65 8.05 76.34
C LYS A 6 15.74 7.10 75.56
N ALA A 7 14.65 7.60 75.06
CA ALA A 7 13.81 6.88 74.12
C ALA A 7 14.38 6.98 72.71
N SER A 8 14.77 5.86 72.09
CA SER A 8 15.18 5.78 70.68
C SER A 8 13.94 5.65 69.79
N VAL A 9 13.73 6.63 68.95
CA VAL A 9 12.67 6.57 67.90
C VAL A 9 13.30 5.90 66.68
N ALA A 10 12.85 4.70 66.36
CA ALA A 10 13.20 4.03 65.11
C ALA A 10 12.33 4.54 63.98
N LEU A 11 12.95 5.23 63.03
CA LEU A 11 12.28 5.72 61.80
C LEU A 11 12.25 4.56 60.78
N THR A 12 11.09 3.92 60.58
CA THR A 12 10.91 2.91 59.56
C THR A 12 10.61 3.57 58.23
N VAL A 13 11.63 3.58 57.32
CA VAL A 13 11.48 4.05 55.96
C VAL A 13 10.83 2.93 55.14
N LEU A 14 9.57 3.09 54.79
CA LEU A 14 8.87 2.24 53.82
C LEU A 14 9.38 2.57 52.42
N PHE A 15 10.20 1.72 51.83
CA PHE A 15 10.50 1.74 50.38
C PHE A 15 9.30 1.20 49.63
N SER A 16 8.51 2.08 49.03
CA SER A 16 7.53 1.71 48.05
C SER A 16 8.26 1.35 46.73
N ALA A 17 8.39 0.05 46.47
CA ALA A 17 8.89 -0.44 45.20
C ALA A 17 7.80 -0.18 44.13
N ALA A 18 7.96 0.87 43.34
CA ALA A 18 7.19 1.07 42.12
C ALA A 18 7.51 -0.07 41.16
N VAL A 19 6.59 -1.00 41.03
CA VAL A 19 6.62 -2.04 40.00
C VAL A 19 6.42 -1.34 38.65
N PHE A 20 7.51 -0.96 37.99
CA PHE A 20 7.45 -0.62 36.57
C PHE A 20 7.14 -1.90 35.82
N SER A 21 5.89 -2.04 35.37
CA SER A 21 5.53 -3.03 34.38
C SER A 21 6.40 -2.78 33.15
N VAL A 22 7.40 -3.62 32.96
CA VAL A 22 8.14 -3.72 31.70
C VAL A 22 7.14 -4.24 30.69
N ASN A 23 6.44 -3.35 30.00
CA ASN A 23 5.77 -3.71 28.77
C ASN A 23 6.85 -4.28 27.87
N ALA A 24 6.81 -5.58 27.63
CA ALA A 24 7.69 -6.23 26.67
C ALA A 24 7.61 -5.40 25.37
N GLN A 25 8.76 -4.87 24.95
CA GLN A 25 8.88 -4.10 23.73
C GLN A 25 8.66 -5.09 22.60
N GLN A 26 7.40 -5.29 22.21
CA GLN A 26 7.08 -6.04 20.99
C GLN A 26 7.88 -5.38 19.88
N GLY A 27 8.68 -6.16 19.16
CA GLY A 27 9.49 -5.67 18.06
C GLY A 27 8.59 -4.98 17.03
N ILE A 28 9.12 -3.99 16.31
CA ILE A 28 8.35 -3.28 15.26
C ILE A 28 7.89 -4.30 14.21
N PRO A 29 6.59 -4.41 13.88
CA PRO A 29 6.10 -5.31 12.85
C PRO A 29 6.79 -5.07 11.50
N ASN A 30 7.05 -6.14 10.75
CA ASN A 30 7.78 -6.05 9.48
C ASN A 30 7.14 -5.06 8.50
N GLY A 31 5.81 -5.10 8.35
CA GLY A 31 5.10 -4.15 7.49
C GLY A 31 5.27 -2.69 7.94
N ALA A 32 5.28 -2.42 9.26
CA ALA A 32 5.55 -1.08 9.78
C ALA A 32 6.99 -0.63 9.46
N GLN A 33 7.98 -1.53 9.58
CA GLN A 33 9.37 -1.25 9.20
C GLN A 33 9.48 -0.91 7.71
N ILE A 34 8.77 -1.66 6.86
CA ILE A 34 8.71 -1.41 5.42
C ILE A 34 8.11 -0.04 5.13
N LEU A 35 6.97 0.31 5.76
CA LEU A 35 6.33 1.62 5.56
C LEU A 35 7.26 2.78 5.96
N MET A 36 7.97 2.65 7.08
CA MET A 36 8.98 3.64 7.52
C MET A 36 10.13 3.79 6.51
N LYS A 37 10.60 2.67 5.95
CA LYS A 37 11.69 2.64 4.97
C LYS A 37 11.28 3.20 3.61
N VAL A 38 10.07 2.88 3.16
CA VAL A 38 9.61 3.16 1.79
C VAL A 38 8.96 4.55 1.68
N TYR A 39 8.36 5.03 2.76
CA TYR A 39 7.70 6.34 2.84
C TYR A 39 8.33 7.26 3.90
N PRO A 40 9.67 7.51 3.84
CA PRO A 40 10.40 8.19 4.92
C PRO A 40 9.96 9.64 5.13
N ASP A 41 9.39 10.30 4.12
CA ASP A 41 8.87 11.65 4.25
C ASP A 41 7.54 11.72 5.01
N PHE A 42 6.82 10.62 5.07
CA PHE A 42 5.49 10.53 5.69
C PHE A 42 5.52 9.77 7.02
N VAL A 43 6.12 8.57 7.06
CA VAL A 43 6.14 7.68 8.22
C VAL A 43 7.50 7.80 8.93
N LYS A 44 7.49 8.42 10.12
CA LYS A 44 8.71 8.73 10.89
C LYS A 44 9.04 7.72 11.97
N GLY A 45 8.10 6.84 12.33
CA GLY A 45 8.32 5.89 13.41
C GLY A 45 7.14 4.97 13.66
N TYR A 46 7.34 4.09 14.65
CA TYR A 46 6.32 3.21 15.20
C TYR A 46 6.44 3.17 16.71
N GLN A 47 5.35 3.39 17.42
CA GLN A 47 5.33 3.36 18.89
C GLN A 47 3.93 3.00 19.42
N GLY A 48 3.86 2.11 20.39
CA GLY A 48 2.61 1.75 21.07
C GLY A 48 1.53 1.29 20.08
N GLY A 49 1.88 0.40 19.14
CA GLY A 49 0.93 -0.14 18.16
C GLY A 49 0.56 0.81 17.01
N SER A 50 1.18 1.97 16.91
CA SER A 50 0.81 3.02 15.94
C SER A 50 1.99 3.49 15.11
N LEU A 51 1.72 3.78 13.82
CA LEU A 51 2.60 4.55 12.94
C LEU A 51 2.62 6.01 13.39
N LEU A 52 3.79 6.63 13.36
CA LEU A 52 3.99 8.05 13.65
C LEU A 52 4.24 8.78 12.33
N PHE A 53 3.45 9.81 12.04
CA PHE A 53 3.59 10.59 10.81
C PHE A 53 4.41 11.85 11.00
N ALA A 54 4.96 12.38 9.91
CA ALA A 54 5.78 13.59 9.89
C ALA A 54 5.06 14.86 10.43
N ASP A 55 3.72 14.89 10.37
CA ASP A 55 2.89 15.98 10.90
C ASP A 55 2.52 15.79 12.38
N GLY A 56 3.15 14.84 13.07
CA GLY A 56 2.92 14.53 14.48
C GLY A 56 1.68 13.67 14.78
N THR A 57 0.88 13.34 13.78
CA THR A 57 -0.29 12.47 13.99
C THR A 57 0.11 11.00 14.10
N ARG A 58 -0.79 10.19 14.64
CA ARG A 58 -0.64 8.75 14.81
C ARG A 58 -1.75 8.00 14.10
N MET A 59 -1.44 6.80 13.60
CA MET A 59 -2.42 5.87 13.03
C MET A 59 -2.16 4.49 13.60
N GLN A 60 -3.19 3.86 14.15
CA GLN A 60 -3.12 2.48 14.60
C GLN A 60 -2.70 1.60 13.43
N TYR A 61 -1.72 0.71 13.65
CA TYR A 61 -1.15 -0.13 12.60
C TYR A 61 -2.02 -1.35 12.33
N ASP A 62 -2.50 -1.99 13.39
CA ASP A 62 -3.34 -3.18 13.40
C ASP A 62 -4.49 -2.96 14.39
N ASP A 63 -5.72 -3.09 13.95
CA ASP A 63 -6.92 -2.92 14.79
C ASP A 63 -7.28 -4.19 15.59
N GLY A 64 -6.51 -5.27 15.42
CA GLY A 64 -6.67 -6.54 16.14
C GLY A 64 -7.89 -7.37 15.72
N ARG A 65 -8.58 -6.99 14.65
CA ARG A 65 -9.76 -7.72 14.17
C ARG A 65 -9.38 -8.80 13.16
N GLU A 66 -9.93 -9.99 13.33
CA GLU A 66 -9.93 -10.97 12.22
C GLU A 66 -10.89 -10.53 11.13
N LYS A 67 -10.37 -10.32 9.92
CA LYS A 67 -11.12 -9.84 8.77
C LYS A 67 -11.20 -10.91 7.68
N SER A 68 -12.40 -11.12 7.14
CA SER A 68 -12.58 -11.92 5.93
C SER A 68 -11.89 -11.26 4.72
N PHE A 69 -11.74 -12.00 3.63
CA PHE A 69 -11.16 -11.46 2.39
C PHE A 69 -11.80 -10.13 1.96
N VAL A 70 -13.14 -10.06 1.92
CA VAL A 70 -13.86 -8.84 1.51
C VAL A 70 -13.66 -7.70 2.51
N GLN A 71 -13.67 -7.99 3.81
CA GLN A 71 -13.42 -6.98 4.84
C GLN A 71 -12.01 -6.40 4.74
N LYS A 72 -10.99 -7.23 4.42
CA LYS A 72 -9.63 -6.73 4.14
C LYS A 72 -9.56 -5.80 2.94
N LEU A 73 -10.47 -5.92 1.98
CA LEU A 73 -10.55 -4.99 0.84
C LEU A 73 -11.27 -3.68 1.20
N ASP A 74 -12.34 -3.75 2.00
CA ASP A 74 -13.26 -2.62 2.23
C ASP A 74 -12.97 -1.83 3.51
N ASP A 75 -12.32 -2.45 4.50
CA ASP A 75 -12.06 -1.88 5.83
C ASP A 75 -10.64 -2.24 6.30
N SER A 76 -9.66 -1.99 5.43
CA SER A 76 -8.25 -2.26 5.71
C SER A 76 -7.67 -1.30 6.73
N ASP A 77 -6.88 -1.81 7.68
CA ASP A 77 -5.86 -1.06 8.39
C ASP A 77 -4.48 -1.15 7.69
N PRO A 78 -3.42 -0.49 8.20
CA PRO A 78 -2.10 -0.57 7.57
C PRO A 78 -1.49 -1.98 7.56
N GLU A 79 -1.80 -2.85 8.52
CA GLU A 79 -1.35 -4.24 8.56
C GLU A 79 -1.95 -5.05 7.42
N ASP A 80 -3.26 -4.91 7.18
CA ASP A 80 -3.98 -5.61 6.12
C ASP A 80 -3.42 -5.36 4.71
N MET A 81 -2.71 -4.25 4.49
CA MET A 81 -2.06 -3.98 3.21
C MET A 81 -1.04 -5.05 2.82
N PHE A 82 -0.52 -5.79 3.81
CA PHE A 82 0.47 -6.86 3.65
C PHE A 82 -0.13 -8.26 3.75
N ALA A 83 -1.45 -8.39 3.88
CA ALA A 83 -2.13 -9.67 4.09
C ALA A 83 -2.06 -10.62 2.89
N PHE A 84 -1.86 -10.09 1.69
CA PHE A 84 -1.83 -10.86 0.45
C PHE A 84 -0.43 -10.89 -0.15
N LYS A 85 -0.04 -12.07 -0.66
CA LYS A 85 1.25 -12.30 -1.29
C LYS A 85 1.27 -11.74 -2.72
N TYR A 86 2.31 -10.97 -3.05
CA TYR A 86 2.65 -10.58 -4.41
C TYR A 86 3.73 -11.53 -4.97
N ASP A 87 3.33 -12.66 -5.54
CA ASP A 87 4.29 -13.66 -6.02
C ASP A 87 4.89 -13.28 -7.37
N ARG A 88 6.15 -12.84 -7.35
CA ARG A 88 6.91 -12.50 -8.56
C ARG A 88 7.48 -13.70 -9.30
N ARG A 89 7.45 -14.90 -8.70
CA ARG A 89 7.96 -16.14 -9.27
C ARG A 89 6.94 -16.87 -10.13
N SER A 90 5.65 -16.60 -9.89
CA SER A 90 4.54 -17.19 -10.65
C SER A 90 3.80 -16.14 -11.48
N TRP A 91 3.47 -16.51 -12.73
CA TRP A 91 2.63 -15.67 -13.59
C TRP A 91 1.14 -15.98 -13.44
N THR A 92 0.80 -17.06 -12.74
CA THR A 92 -0.59 -17.40 -12.41
C THR A 92 -0.79 -17.17 -10.92
N PRO A 93 -1.66 -16.24 -10.52
CA PRO A 93 -1.89 -15.94 -9.11
C PRO A 93 -2.61 -17.07 -8.38
N GLU A 94 -2.29 -17.23 -7.09
CA GLU A 94 -2.99 -18.15 -6.20
C GLU A 94 -4.38 -17.62 -5.85
N TYR A 95 -5.26 -18.52 -5.41
CA TYR A 95 -6.63 -18.20 -5.01
C TYR A 95 -6.67 -17.12 -3.93
N LEU A 96 -7.41 -16.04 -4.18
CA LEU A 96 -7.57 -14.87 -3.30
C LEU A 96 -6.26 -14.16 -2.91
N GLN A 97 -5.18 -14.31 -3.67
CA GLN A 97 -3.97 -13.51 -3.49
C GLN A 97 -4.07 -12.25 -4.35
N ASP A 98 -4.46 -11.14 -3.72
CA ASP A 98 -4.74 -9.85 -4.37
C ASP A 98 -3.91 -8.72 -3.76
N ALA A 99 -2.60 -8.90 -3.68
CA ALA A 99 -1.68 -7.94 -3.06
C ALA A 99 -1.80 -6.54 -3.71
N GLY A 100 -2.11 -5.54 -2.87
CA GLY A 100 -2.37 -4.17 -3.31
C GLY A 100 -3.86 -3.81 -3.44
N ARG A 101 -4.77 -4.78 -3.55
CA ARG A 101 -6.22 -4.50 -3.51
C ARG A 101 -6.70 -4.13 -2.10
N SER A 102 -6.07 -4.67 -1.04
CA SER A 102 -6.25 -4.19 0.32
C SER A 102 -5.49 -2.86 0.47
N ARG A 103 -6.22 -1.77 0.63
CA ARG A 103 -5.69 -0.41 0.76
C ARG A 103 -6.28 0.27 1.97
N CYS A 104 -5.47 0.52 2.98
CA CYS A 104 -5.86 1.35 4.12
C CYS A 104 -6.16 2.77 3.61
N GLU A 105 -7.42 3.06 3.33
CA GLU A 105 -7.84 4.35 2.75
C GLU A 105 -7.39 5.55 3.59
N PRO A 106 -7.47 5.53 4.94
CA PRO A 106 -6.92 6.61 5.78
C PRO A 106 -5.41 6.84 5.54
N PHE A 107 -4.61 5.77 5.38
CA PHE A 107 -3.18 5.87 5.11
C PHE A 107 -2.91 6.56 3.75
N PHE A 108 -3.62 6.14 2.70
CA PHE A 108 -3.49 6.75 1.37
C PHE A 108 -3.97 8.20 1.35
N LYS A 109 -5.09 8.51 1.99
CA LYS A 109 -5.57 9.90 2.13
C LYS A 109 -4.57 10.80 2.83
N LYS A 110 -3.85 10.27 3.82
CA LYS A 110 -2.81 10.99 4.54
C LYS A 110 -1.65 11.40 3.64
N MET A 111 -1.20 10.53 2.76
CA MET A 111 -0.08 10.78 1.87
C MET A 111 -0.50 11.55 0.60
N TYR A 112 -1.53 11.09 -0.06
CA TYR A 112 -1.91 11.58 -1.40
C TYR A 112 -2.89 12.76 -1.34
N GLY A 113 -3.77 12.79 -0.35
CA GLY A 113 -4.82 13.79 -0.17
C GLY A 113 -6.18 13.15 0.11
N ALA A 114 -6.97 13.78 0.97
CA ALA A 114 -8.29 13.31 1.38
C ALA A 114 -9.42 13.75 0.43
N THR A 115 -9.16 14.72 -0.43
CA THR A 115 -10.11 15.27 -1.42
C THR A 115 -9.49 15.30 -2.81
N GLU A 116 -10.35 15.32 -3.84
CA GLU A 116 -9.90 15.44 -5.23
C GLU A 116 -8.98 16.65 -5.44
N ALA A 117 -9.32 17.81 -4.86
CA ALA A 117 -8.53 19.04 -4.98
C ALA A 117 -7.12 18.85 -4.38
N GLN A 118 -7.02 18.22 -3.20
CA GLN A 118 -5.73 17.94 -2.55
C GLN A 118 -4.87 16.98 -3.37
N VAL A 119 -5.46 15.96 -3.99
CA VAL A 119 -4.74 15.05 -4.87
C VAL A 119 -4.31 15.77 -6.14
N ARG A 120 -5.22 16.51 -6.79
CA ARG A 120 -4.90 17.27 -8.02
C ARG A 120 -3.73 18.24 -7.85
N ALA A 121 -3.61 18.87 -6.68
CA ALA A 121 -2.49 19.77 -6.36
C ALA A 121 -1.12 19.07 -6.37
N LYS A 122 -1.08 17.75 -6.29
CA LYS A 122 0.15 16.94 -6.31
C LYS A 122 0.37 16.20 -7.65
N LEU A 123 -0.49 16.43 -8.66
CA LEU A 123 -0.35 15.79 -9.97
C LEU A 123 0.48 16.65 -10.92
N VAL A 124 1.26 15.96 -11.72
CA VAL A 124 2.02 16.53 -12.83
C VAL A 124 1.74 15.78 -14.13
N ASN A 125 1.95 16.44 -15.26
CA ASN A 125 1.93 15.75 -16.54
C ASN A 125 3.22 14.95 -16.72
N VAL A 126 3.07 13.65 -16.99
CA VAL A 126 4.16 12.75 -17.39
C VAL A 126 3.97 12.41 -18.86
N PRO A 127 4.97 12.69 -19.74
CA PRO A 127 4.94 12.26 -21.13
C PRO A 127 4.82 10.74 -21.23
N TRP A 128 3.91 10.27 -22.08
CA TRP A 128 3.65 8.85 -22.25
C TRP A 128 3.32 8.51 -23.70
N PHE A 129 4.31 8.03 -24.46
CA PHE A 129 4.22 7.49 -25.82
C PHE A 129 3.34 8.26 -26.83
N GLY A 130 3.53 9.58 -26.90
CA GLY A 130 2.81 10.48 -27.81
C GLY A 130 1.60 11.16 -27.18
N ASP A 131 1.37 10.89 -25.89
CA ASP A 131 0.36 11.51 -25.04
C ASP A 131 0.98 11.97 -23.71
N LYS A 132 0.17 12.39 -22.77
CA LYS A 132 0.56 12.73 -21.40
C LYS A 132 -0.48 12.17 -20.44
N VAL A 133 -0.02 11.73 -19.27
CA VAL A 133 -0.88 11.26 -18.19
C VAL A 133 -0.65 12.11 -16.94
N LEU A 134 -1.72 12.34 -16.16
CA LEU A 134 -1.62 13.00 -14.86
C LEU A 134 -1.16 11.99 -13.82
N PHE A 135 -0.01 12.25 -13.19
CA PHE A 135 0.55 11.32 -12.20
C PHE A 135 1.03 12.04 -10.97
N THR A 136 0.93 11.39 -9.80
CA THR A 136 1.30 12.02 -8.53
C THR A 136 2.82 12.15 -8.37
N THR A 137 3.25 13.24 -7.74
CA THR A 137 4.65 13.44 -7.33
C THR A 137 4.96 12.78 -6.00
N VAL A 138 3.95 12.31 -5.26
CA VAL A 138 4.11 11.69 -3.94
C VAL A 138 5.07 10.52 -4.04
N ASN A 139 6.05 10.51 -3.16
CA ASN A 139 7.08 9.47 -3.05
C ASN A 139 7.82 9.16 -4.35
N GLY A 140 7.99 10.14 -5.25
CA GLY A 140 8.71 9.97 -6.51
C GLY A 140 7.97 9.18 -7.59
N ALA A 141 6.66 8.94 -7.44
CA ALA A 141 5.87 8.11 -8.36
C ALA A 141 5.91 8.61 -9.81
N ALA A 142 5.82 9.94 -10.03
CA ALA A 142 5.92 10.51 -11.39
C ALA A 142 7.29 10.29 -12.02
N ASP A 143 8.38 10.35 -11.25
CA ASP A 143 9.73 10.10 -11.74
C ASP A 143 9.94 8.62 -12.05
N SER A 144 9.39 7.74 -11.22
CA SER A 144 9.35 6.30 -11.49
C SER A 144 8.60 6.00 -12.80
N LEU A 145 7.46 6.66 -13.06
CA LEU A 145 6.74 6.46 -14.32
C LEU A 145 7.53 6.99 -15.54
N ARG A 146 8.26 8.11 -15.39
CA ARG A 146 9.17 8.61 -16.44
C ARG A 146 10.28 7.60 -16.74
N ALA A 147 10.85 6.97 -15.71
CA ALA A 147 11.86 5.93 -15.86
C ALA A 147 11.30 4.69 -16.57
N VAL A 148 10.08 4.25 -16.25
CA VAL A 148 9.37 3.19 -16.98
C VAL A 148 9.23 3.57 -18.46
N ALA A 149 8.76 4.79 -18.76
CA ALA A 149 8.58 5.24 -20.15
C ALA A 149 9.90 5.27 -20.92
N ALA A 150 10.99 5.73 -20.30
CA ALA A 150 12.32 5.78 -20.90
C ALA A 150 12.89 4.37 -21.17
N GLU A 151 12.61 3.39 -20.31
CA GLU A 151 13.05 2.02 -20.53
C GLU A 151 12.21 1.34 -21.61
N LEU A 152 10.88 1.45 -21.57
CA LEU A 152 9.97 0.93 -22.60
C LEU A 152 10.19 1.56 -23.99
N ALA A 153 10.68 2.78 -24.06
CA ALA A 153 11.01 3.43 -25.35
C ALA A 153 12.13 2.72 -26.13
N LYS A 154 12.94 1.90 -25.45
CA LYS A 154 13.99 1.07 -26.07
C LYS A 154 13.43 -0.21 -26.69
N HIS A 155 12.15 -0.49 -26.51
CA HIS A 155 11.45 -1.71 -26.89
C HIS A 155 10.28 -1.39 -27.87
N PRO A 156 10.58 -1.07 -29.15
CA PRO A 156 9.56 -0.67 -30.12
C PRO A 156 8.49 -1.77 -30.36
N GLU A 157 8.82 -3.04 -30.12
CA GLU A 157 7.91 -4.18 -30.21
C GLU A 157 6.73 -4.07 -29.25
N PHE A 158 6.87 -3.38 -28.12
CA PHE A 158 5.79 -3.19 -27.15
C PHE A 158 4.87 -2.01 -27.45
N ARG A 159 5.20 -1.16 -28.45
CA ARG A 159 4.49 0.09 -28.73
C ARG A 159 2.97 -0.07 -28.76
N SER A 160 2.48 -1.18 -29.33
CA SER A 160 1.04 -1.44 -29.48
C SER A 160 0.32 -1.73 -28.16
N TYR A 161 1.05 -1.98 -27.06
CA TYR A 161 0.52 -2.19 -25.71
C TYR A 161 0.53 -0.91 -24.86
N LEU A 162 1.23 0.14 -25.27
CA LEU A 162 1.55 1.28 -24.42
C LEU A 162 0.53 2.43 -24.50
N LYS A 163 -0.53 2.31 -25.31
CA LYS A 163 -1.60 3.31 -25.30
C LYS A 163 -2.25 3.32 -23.93
N SER A 164 -2.18 4.46 -23.21
CA SER A 164 -2.86 4.62 -21.94
C SER A 164 -4.36 4.82 -22.15
N SER A 165 -5.18 4.25 -21.26
CA SER A 165 -6.61 4.51 -21.16
C SER A 165 -6.97 5.39 -19.97
N GLY A 166 -5.96 5.80 -19.17
CA GLY A 166 -6.12 6.71 -18.05
C GLY A 166 -5.16 6.44 -16.91
N SER A 167 -4.99 7.46 -16.08
CA SER A 167 -4.20 7.40 -14.86
C SER A 167 -5.00 7.96 -13.67
N PHE A 168 -5.27 9.25 -13.66
CA PHE A 168 -6.04 9.89 -12.61
C PHE A 168 -7.52 9.96 -12.95
N TYR A 169 -8.36 9.43 -12.05
CA TYR A 169 -9.82 9.57 -12.11
C TYR A 169 -10.40 9.46 -10.68
N TRP A 170 -10.98 10.54 -10.17
CA TRP A 170 -11.57 10.57 -8.83
C TRP A 170 -12.89 9.82 -8.80
N ARG A 171 -12.89 8.61 -8.28
CA ARG A 171 -14.06 7.74 -8.19
C ARG A 171 -13.91 6.66 -7.12
N LYS A 172 -15.02 6.11 -6.68
CA LYS A 172 -15.02 4.84 -5.93
C LYS A 172 -14.81 3.65 -6.85
N VAL A 173 -14.34 2.54 -6.28
CA VAL A 173 -14.36 1.24 -6.93
C VAL A 173 -15.81 0.86 -7.22
N ARG A 174 -16.07 0.33 -8.41
CA ARG A 174 -17.43 -0.08 -8.79
C ARG A 174 -17.94 -1.16 -7.84
N GLY A 175 -19.11 -0.92 -7.22
CA GLY A 175 -19.75 -1.84 -6.29
C GLY A 175 -19.16 -1.83 -4.85
N ALA A 176 -18.22 -0.93 -4.55
CA ALA A 176 -17.62 -0.79 -3.22
C ALA A 176 -17.69 0.64 -2.70
N ASN A 177 -17.50 0.83 -1.39
CA ASN A 177 -17.53 2.16 -0.78
C ASN A 177 -16.13 2.79 -0.61
N ARG A 178 -15.06 2.16 -1.10
CA ARG A 178 -13.68 2.65 -1.06
C ARG A 178 -13.28 3.37 -2.35
N LEU A 179 -12.33 4.30 -2.25
CA LEU A 179 -11.76 4.98 -3.41
C LEU A 179 -10.97 4.01 -4.29
N SER A 180 -11.05 4.21 -5.60
CA SER A 180 -10.18 3.55 -6.56
C SER A 180 -8.74 4.05 -6.39
N ALA A 181 -7.73 3.22 -6.66
CA ALA A 181 -6.33 3.62 -6.69
C ALA A 181 -6.08 4.76 -7.71
N HIS A 182 -6.84 4.83 -8.79
CA HIS A 182 -6.84 5.95 -9.75
C HIS A 182 -7.12 7.30 -9.10
N SER A 183 -7.92 7.33 -8.01
CA SER A 183 -8.22 8.57 -7.29
C SER A 183 -7.00 9.21 -6.63
N TYR A 184 -5.92 8.46 -6.43
CA TYR A 184 -4.67 8.97 -5.86
C TYR A 184 -3.64 9.37 -6.92
N GLY A 185 -3.94 9.16 -8.21
CA GLY A 185 -3.03 9.47 -9.32
C GLY A 185 -1.74 8.65 -9.33
N MET A 186 -1.74 7.48 -8.69
CA MET A 186 -0.57 6.60 -8.58
C MET A 186 -0.65 5.35 -9.48
N THR A 187 -1.62 5.33 -10.39
CA THR A 187 -1.89 4.19 -11.28
C THR A 187 -1.92 4.61 -12.74
N ILE A 188 -1.66 3.65 -13.61
CA ILE A 188 -1.84 3.80 -15.06
C ILE A 188 -2.41 2.52 -15.64
N ASP A 189 -3.42 2.65 -16.51
CA ASP A 189 -3.93 1.55 -17.32
C ASP A 189 -3.39 1.67 -18.75
N ILE A 190 -2.81 0.59 -19.26
CA ILE A 190 -2.26 0.52 -20.62
C ILE A 190 -2.83 -0.66 -21.42
N GLY A 191 -2.85 -0.53 -22.72
CA GLY A 191 -3.12 -1.64 -23.64
C GLY A 191 -4.49 -2.30 -23.46
N VAL A 192 -5.54 -1.58 -23.11
CA VAL A 192 -6.89 -2.12 -22.78
C VAL A 192 -7.39 -3.09 -23.85
N ALA A 193 -7.20 -2.79 -25.14
CA ALA A 193 -7.64 -3.68 -26.23
C ALA A 193 -6.89 -5.03 -26.25
N LYS A 194 -5.75 -5.11 -25.59
CA LYS A 194 -4.87 -6.29 -25.49
C LYS A 194 -4.75 -6.84 -24.06
N SER A 195 -5.61 -6.41 -23.16
CA SER A 195 -5.60 -6.84 -21.76
C SER A 195 -6.85 -7.64 -21.41
N ASP A 196 -6.84 -8.20 -20.24
CA ASP A 196 -7.91 -9.00 -19.69
C ASP A 196 -8.25 -8.50 -18.28
N TYR A 197 -9.54 -8.43 -17.97
CA TYR A 197 -10.05 -8.09 -16.66
C TYR A 197 -10.98 -9.21 -16.19
N TRP A 198 -10.84 -9.64 -14.96
CA TRP A 198 -11.52 -10.83 -14.45
C TRP A 198 -13.05 -10.79 -14.61
N LEU A 199 -13.68 -9.63 -14.39
CA LEU A 199 -15.14 -9.49 -14.56
C LEU A 199 -15.63 -9.56 -16.02
N TRP A 200 -14.76 -9.27 -16.99
CA TRP A 200 -15.15 -9.43 -18.41
C TRP A 200 -15.31 -10.90 -18.77
N LYS A 201 -14.46 -11.76 -18.20
CA LYS A 201 -14.51 -13.22 -18.41
C LYS A 201 -15.48 -13.92 -17.47
N ASN A 202 -15.84 -13.27 -16.35
CA ASN A 202 -16.63 -13.86 -15.26
C ASN A 202 -17.73 -12.89 -14.82
N PRO A 203 -18.66 -12.49 -15.71
CA PRO A 203 -19.72 -11.54 -15.37
C PRO A 203 -20.60 -12.09 -14.24
N GLY A 204 -20.91 -11.25 -13.24
CA GLY A 204 -21.80 -11.61 -12.12
C GLY A 204 -21.18 -12.50 -11.05
N LYS A 205 -19.90 -12.92 -11.18
CA LYS A 205 -19.22 -13.65 -10.10
C LYS A 205 -18.83 -12.72 -8.96
N GLY A 206 -18.98 -13.20 -7.73
CA GLY A 206 -18.53 -12.50 -6.51
C GLY A 206 -17.05 -12.69 -6.23
N GLU A 207 -16.54 -11.93 -5.27
CA GLU A 207 -15.12 -11.86 -4.88
C GLU A 207 -14.53 -13.18 -4.35
N THR A 208 -15.35 -14.17 -3.98
CA THR A 208 -14.88 -15.48 -3.52
C THR A 208 -15.11 -16.59 -4.55
N ALA A 209 -15.59 -16.25 -5.74
CA ALA A 209 -15.84 -17.24 -6.78
C ALA A 209 -14.55 -17.75 -7.41
N LYS A 210 -14.55 -19.02 -7.84
CA LYS A 210 -13.46 -19.54 -8.66
C LYS A 210 -13.54 -18.97 -10.07
N ILE A 211 -12.44 -18.39 -10.54
CA ILE A 211 -12.29 -17.79 -11.86
C ILE A 211 -11.12 -18.42 -12.61
N VAL A 212 -11.14 -18.29 -13.94
CA VAL A 212 -10.05 -18.72 -14.81
C VAL A 212 -9.19 -17.51 -15.13
N TYR A 213 -7.90 -17.64 -14.93
CA TYR A 213 -6.91 -16.60 -15.22
C TYR A 213 -6.73 -16.40 -16.73
N ALA A 214 -6.56 -15.15 -17.14
CA ALA A 214 -6.18 -14.79 -18.51
C ALA A 214 -5.25 -13.57 -18.52
N ASN A 215 -4.26 -13.58 -19.40
CA ASN A 215 -3.35 -12.47 -19.64
C ASN A 215 -2.87 -12.45 -21.09
N ARG A 216 -2.75 -11.24 -21.64
CA ARG A 216 -2.17 -10.98 -22.97
C ARG A 216 -1.09 -9.89 -22.93
N ILE A 217 -0.82 -9.30 -21.76
CA ILE A 217 0.26 -8.33 -21.59
C ILE A 217 1.60 -9.09 -21.53
N PRO A 218 2.61 -8.68 -22.33
CA PRO A 218 3.95 -9.26 -22.27
C PRO A 218 4.58 -9.11 -20.89
N HIS A 219 5.19 -10.17 -20.40
CA HIS A 219 5.79 -10.21 -19.07
C HIS A 219 6.97 -9.24 -18.93
N GLU A 220 7.69 -8.98 -20.02
CA GLU A 220 8.79 -8.02 -20.07
C GLU A 220 8.34 -6.59 -19.72
N ILE A 221 7.14 -6.19 -20.18
CA ILE A 221 6.52 -4.92 -19.76
C ILE A 221 6.33 -4.89 -18.24
N VAL A 222 5.81 -6.00 -17.67
CA VAL A 222 5.56 -6.12 -16.24
C VAL A 222 6.87 -5.99 -15.45
N LEU A 223 7.92 -6.68 -15.86
CA LEU A 223 9.23 -6.63 -15.20
C LEU A 223 9.84 -5.22 -15.21
N ILE A 224 9.66 -4.46 -16.30
CA ILE A 224 10.09 -3.05 -16.37
C ILE A 224 9.33 -2.21 -15.35
N PHE A 225 8.02 -2.35 -15.25
CA PHE A 225 7.24 -1.62 -14.25
C PHE A 225 7.63 -2.00 -12.82
N GLU A 226 7.77 -3.29 -12.52
CA GLU A 226 8.15 -3.79 -11.18
C GLU A 226 9.53 -3.28 -10.76
N LYS A 227 10.49 -3.21 -11.67
CA LYS A 227 11.82 -2.63 -11.44
C LYS A 227 11.76 -1.18 -10.94
N HIS A 228 10.74 -0.44 -11.35
CA HIS A 228 10.54 0.97 -11.01
C HIS A 228 9.48 1.20 -9.92
N GLY A 229 9.16 0.19 -9.12
CA GLY A 229 8.32 0.34 -7.92
C GLY A 229 6.82 0.16 -8.16
N PHE A 230 6.41 -0.31 -9.33
CA PHE A 230 5.02 -0.59 -9.64
C PHE A 230 4.68 -2.05 -9.42
N ILE A 231 3.50 -2.34 -8.87
CA ILE A 231 2.88 -3.65 -8.93
C ILE A 231 1.96 -3.73 -10.15
N TRP A 232 1.69 -4.95 -10.60
CA TRP A 232 0.82 -5.24 -11.72
C TRP A 232 -0.45 -5.98 -11.30
N GLY A 233 -1.61 -5.49 -11.71
CA GLY A 233 -2.90 -6.13 -11.43
C GLY A 233 -3.10 -7.50 -12.05
N GLY A 234 -2.25 -7.89 -13.02
CA GLY A 234 -2.25 -9.25 -13.56
C GLY A 234 -1.66 -10.31 -12.63
N ARG A 235 -1.00 -9.92 -11.51
CA ARG A 235 -0.59 -10.84 -10.45
C ARG A 235 -1.64 -11.03 -9.36
N TRP A 236 -2.80 -10.39 -9.50
CA TRP A 236 -3.93 -10.61 -8.60
C TRP A 236 -4.75 -11.81 -9.05
N TYR A 237 -5.33 -12.53 -8.09
CA TYR A 237 -6.34 -13.55 -8.40
C TYR A 237 -7.49 -12.95 -9.21
N HIS A 238 -8.00 -11.78 -8.77
CA HIS A 238 -8.96 -10.97 -9.52
C HIS A 238 -8.22 -10.05 -10.49
N TYR A 239 -7.59 -10.67 -11.48
CA TYR A 239 -6.68 -10.00 -12.40
C TYR A 239 -7.29 -8.81 -13.13
N ASP A 240 -6.45 -7.77 -13.25
CA ASP A 240 -6.65 -6.58 -14.06
C ASP A 240 -5.36 -6.30 -14.81
N THR A 241 -5.21 -6.89 -16.01
CA THR A 241 -3.90 -6.95 -16.66
C THR A 241 -3.48 -5.66 -17.34
N MET A 242 -4.39 -4.67 -17.48
CA MET A 242 -4.04 -3.32 -17.93
C MET A 242 -3.44 -2.46 -16.81
N HIS A 243 -3.70 -2.79 -15.56
CA HIS A 243 -3.55 -1.95 -14.38
C HIS A 243 -2.17 -2.09 -13.73
N PHE A 244 -1.49 -0.95 -13.55
CA PHE A 244 -0.23 -0.83 -12.82
C PHE A 244 -0.37 0.22 -11.72
N GLU A 245 0.03 -0.10 -10.48
CA GLU A 245 0.01 0.81 -9.32
C GLU A 245 1.43 1.04 -8.79
N PHE A 246 1.79 2.29 -8.48
CA PHE A 246 3.03 2.58 -7.77
C PHE A 246 2.90 2.18 -6.29
N ARG A 247 3.44 1.02 -5.93
CA ARG A 247 3.31 0.38 -4.62
C ARG A 247 4.64 -0.24 -4.17
N PRO A 248 5.68 0.58 -3.94
CA PRO A 248 7.00 0.08 -3.58
C PRO A 248 7.01 -0.70 -2.27
N GLU A 249 6.07 -0.46 -1.35
CA GLU A 249 5.94 -1.21 -0.10
C GLU A 249 5.52 -2.67 -0.32
N ILE A 250 4.67 -2.93 -1.30
CA ILE A 250 4.26 -4.30 -1.64
C ILE A 250 5.43 -5.08 -2.23
N LEU A 251 6.22 -4.44 -3.10
CA LEU A 251 7.43 -5.05 -3.65
C LEU A 251 8.49 -5.30 -2.57
N ALA A 252 8.65 -4.37 -1.63
CA ALA A 252 9.59 -4.52 -0.52
C ALA A 252 9.19 -5.64 0.45
N ALA A 253 7.89 -5.91 0.60
CA ALA A 253 7.38 -7.01 1.40
C ALA A 253 7.51 -8.38 0.71
N ASN A 254 7.71 -8.40 -0.61
CA ASN A 254 7.74 -9.62 -1.45
C ASN A 254 8.97 -9.57 -2.39
N PRO A 255 10.20 -9.68 -1.85
CA PRO A 255 11.44 -9.54 -2.60
C PRO A 255 11.69 -10.64 -3.65
#